data_d8916b8d9709767c92bfbab296f7e609
#
_entry.id   d8916b8d9709767c92bfbab296f7e609
#
_cell.length_a   1.000
_cell.length_b   1.000
_cell.length_c   1.000
_cell.angle_alpha   90.00
_cell.angle_beta   90.00
_cell.angle_gamma   90.00
#
_symmetry.space_group_name_H-M   'P 1'
#
loop_
_entity.id
_entity.type
_entity.pdbx_description
1 polymer ?
#
loop_
_entity_poly.entity_id
_entity_poly.type
_entity_poly.pdbx_seq_one_letter_code
_entity_poly.pdbx_strand_id
1 'polypeptide(L)'
;LGDVYKRQVYGGPMYYLSKGLNEIGYSKLGVILGYVFAILCVGASFGGGNAFQSNQAAVQISTLFGLEGGAVGFLIGLCLAALVGVVIIGGIKRIASITEKIVPFMAGIYVFASLVIIFSNFSYIDEAVGLILKGAFTPMAGIGGFMGVLIVGFQRAAFSNEAGAGSAAIAHAAVKTRYSASEGVVALLEPFIDTVLICTMTALVIIFFNIEGNNVQSIFVYGGDGSNVILNANNQSIGGVDLTSMAFDSVLPGFSYVLTLAIVLFAFSTMISWSYYGLQSWKFLFGKGKTADLIYKILFLLFVVIGSAATLDAVIKFSDAMICLLYTSDAADERSSVDLGGRRI
;
A
#
# COMPACT_ATOMS: atom_id res chain seq x y z
N LEU A 1 15.72 4.19 -21.69
CA LEU A 1 16.52 3.41 -22.67
C LEU A 1 15.80 2.11 -22.96
N GLY A 2 15.13 2.03 -24.11
CA GLY A 2 14.46 0.81 -24.54
C GLY A 2 15.47 -0.21 -25.05
N ASP A 3 15.22 -1.48 -24.74
CA ASP A 3 15.83 -2.57 -25.49
C ASP A 3 15.18 -2.61 -26.89
N VAL A 4 15.93 -2.22 -27.89
CA VAL A 4 15.44 -2.06 -29.27
C VAL A 4 14.85 -3.38 -29.82
N TYR A 5 15.30 -4.53 -29.30
CA TYR A 5 14.86 -5.85 -29.71
C TYR A 5 13.54 -6.32 -29.07
N LYS A 6 13.18 -5.82 -27.87
CA LYS A 6 11.99 -6.29 -27.13
C LYS A 6 10.97 -5.20 -26.80
N ARG A 7 11.19 -3.94 -27.15
CA ARG A 7 10.33 -2.79 -26.82
C ARG A 7 9.94 -2.69 -25.33
N GLN A 8 10.79 -3.16 -24.43
CA GLN A 8 10.61 -2.98 -22.99
C GLN A 8 11.36 -1.73 -22.56
N VAL A 9 10.63 -0.82 -21.92
CA VAL A 9 11.20 0.39 -21.32
C VAL A 9 11.59 0.06 -19.88
N TYR A 10 12.80 0.43 -19.48
CA TYR A 10 13.30 0.29 -18.11
C TYR A 10 13.49 1.68 -17.53
N GLY A 11 12.83 1.98 -16.42
CA GLY A 11 12.92 3.23 -15.69
C GLY A 11 12.70 3.03 -14.20
N GLY A 12 12.75 4.12 -13.45
CA GLY A 12 12.60 4.13 -12.01
C GLY A 12 13.86 4.63 -11.31
N PRO A 13 13.81 4.82 -9.98
CA PRO A 13 14.88 5.45 -9.20
C PRO A 13 16.26 4.83 -9.40
N MET A 14 16.36 3.51 -9.48
CA MET A 14 17.63 2.82 -9.71
C MET A 14 18.35 3.27 -11.01
N TYR A 15 17.60 3.75 -12.01
CA TYR A 15 18.17 4.23 -13.26
C TYR A 15 18.44 5.73 -13.24
N TYR A 16 17.52 6.57 -12.76
CA TYR A 16 17.76 8.00 -12.77
C TYR A 16 18.74 8.45 -11.68
N LEU A 17 18.78 7.79 -10.52
CA LEU A 17 19.82 8.02 -9.50
C LEU A 17 21.22 7.74 -10.06
N SER A 18 21.42 6.55 -10.67
CA SER A 18 22.73 6.20 -11.20
C SER A 18 23.18 7.09 -12.36
N LYS A 19 22.26 7.58 -13.20
CA LYS A 19 22.59 8.43 -14.37
C LYS A 19 22.64 9.91 -14.02
N GLY A 20 21.62 10.44 -13.33
CA GLY A 20 21.52 11.84 -12.99
C GLY A 20 22.68 12.28 -12.08
N LEU A 21 22.99 11.51 -11.04
CA LEU A 21 24.14 11.80 -10.18
C LEU A 21 25.49 11.67 -10.92
N ASN A 22 25.57 10.80 -11.91
CA ASN A 22 26.76 10.72 -12.76
C ASN A 22 26.96 11.99 -13.60
N GLU A 23 25.89 12.59 -14.12
CA GLU A 23 25.95 13.83 -14.92
C GLU A 23 26.43 15.03 -14.13
N ILE A 24 26.15 15.07 -12.82
CA ILE A 24 26.62 16.13 -11.90
C ILE A 24 27.90 15.78 -11.16
N GLY A 25 28.60 14.71 -11.57
CA GLY A 25 29.92 14.34 -11.04
C GLY A 25 29.93 13.39 -9.83
N TYR A 26 28.77 12.95 -9.35
CA TYR A 26 28.64 12.04 -8.19
C TYR A 26 28.37 10.58 -8.61
N SER A 27 29.09 10.08 -9.61
CA SER A 27 28.85 8.75 -10.21
C SER A 27 28.82 7.61 -9.19
N LYS A 28 29.78 7.55 -8.26
CA LYS A 28 29.85 6.49 -7.24
C LYS A 28 28.63 6.51 -6.31
N LEU A 29 28.22 7.70 -5.88
CA LEU A 29 27.05 7.88 -5.02
C LEU A 29 25.78 7.43 -5.75
N GLY A 30 25.59 7.83 -7.00
CA GLY A 30 24.44 7.44 -7.80
C GLY A 30 24.31 5.93 -8.00
N VAL A 31 25.43 5.26 -8.22
CA VAL A 31 25.45 3.78 -8.32
C VAL A 31 25.05 3.14 -6.99
N ILE A 32 25.63 3.57 -5.87
CA ILE A 32 25.33 3.04 -4.54
C ILE A 32 23.84 3.22 -4.22
N LEU A 33 23.31 4.44 -4.38
CA LEU A 33 21.88 4.72 -4.11
C LEU A 33 20.96 3.93 -5.02
N GLY A 34 21.29 3.77 -6.31
CA GLY A 34 20.53 2.92 -7.23
C GLY A 34 20.46 1.46 -6.79
N TYR A 35 21.56 0.90 -6.29
CA TYR A 35 21.58 -0.47 -5.74
C TYR A 35 20.79 -0.57 -4.42
N VAL A 36 20.95 0.40 -3.50
CA VAL A 36 20.20 0.45 -2.24
C VAL A 36 18.70 0.50 -2.52
N PHE A 37 18.27 1.42 -3.39
CA PHE A 37 16.86 1.50 -3.80
C PHE A 37 16.36 0.15 -4.36
N ALA A 38 17.12 -0.47 -5.27
CA ALA A 38 16.69 -1.71 -5.91
C ALA A 38 16.54 -2.86 -4.90
N ILE A 39 17.44 -2.99 -3.92
CA ILE A 39 17.36 -3.99 -2.85
C ILE A 39 16.12 -3.75 -1.99
N LEU A 40 15.90 -2.51 -1.56
CA LEU A 40 14.77 -2.15 -0.71
C LEU A 40 13.42 -2.29 -1.46
N CYS A 41 13.38 -1.95 -2.74
CA CYS A 41 12.19 -2.12 -3.58
C CYS A 41 11.83 -3.62 -3.76
N VAL A 42 12.82 -4.50 -3.87
CA VAL A 42 12.58 -5.95 -3.86
C VAL A 42 12.02 -6.38 -2.50
N GLY A 43 12.59 -5.92 -1.39
CA GLY A 43 12.09 -6.21 -0.05
C GLY A 43 10.68 -5.69 0.16
N ALA A 44 10.38 -4.44 -0.22
CA ALA A 44 9.06 -3.84 -0.16
C ALA A 44 8.03 -4.61 -1.02
N SER A 45 8.46 -5.12 -2.19
CA SER A 45 7.60 -5.93 -3.05
C SER A 45 7.22 -7.27 -2.41
N PHE A 46 8.05 -7.84 -1.56
CA PHE A 46 7.72 -9.06 -0.79
C PHE A 46 6.91 -8.76 0.48
N GLY A 47 7.12 -7.61 1.12
CA GLY A 47 6.44 -7.18 2.34
C GLY A 47 5.08 -6.52 2.06
N GLY A 48 5.08 -5.18 2.03
CA GLY A 48 3.86 -4.37 1.90
C GLY A 48 3.09 -4.60 0.62
N GLY A 49 3.79 -4.80 -0.50
CA GLY A 49 3.16 -5.07 -1.79
C GLY A 49 2.64 -6.51 -1.96
N ASN A 50 2.94 -7.42 -1.05
CA ASN A 50 2.59 -8.83 -1.18
C ASN A 50 2.10 -9.46 0.13
N ALA A 51 3.01 -9.75 1.08
CA ALA A 51 2.67 -10.48 2.31
C ALA A 51 1.59 -9.79 3.14
N PHE A 52 1.63 -8.46 3.24
CA PHE A 52 0.58 -7.68 3.91
C PHE A 52 -0.76 -7.81 3.19
N GLN A 53 -0.76 -7.69 1.88
CA GLN A 53 -1.98 -7.77 1.07
C GLN A 53 -2.63 -9.16 1.15
N SER A 54 -1.82 -10.20 1.02
CA SER A 54 -2.30 -11.59 1.12
C SER A 54 -2.80 -11.93 2.52
N ASN A 55 -2.17 -11.36 3.57
CA ASN A 55 -2.62 -11.49 4.96
C ASN A 55 -4.01 -10.89 5.14
N GLN A 56 -4.21 -9.63 4.76
CA GLN A 56 -5.48 -8.92 4.93
C GLN A 56 -6.61 -9.57 4.11
N ALA A 57 -6.33 -10.04 2.89
CA ALA A 57 -7.28 -10.77 2.09
C ALA A 57 -7.64 -12.12 2.74
N ALA A 58 -6.68 -12.86 3.28
CA ALA A 58 -6.92 -14.13 3.95
C ALA A 58 -7.73 -13.95 5.23
N VAL A 59 -7.43 -12.95 6.05
CA VAL A 59 -8.19 -12.61 7.26
C VAL A 59 -9.64 -12.31 6.90
N GLN A 60 -9.90 -11.43 5.93
CA GLN A 60 -11.26 -11.08 5.53
C GLN A 60 -12.06 -12.27 4.98
N ILE A 61 -11.44 -13.12 4.17
CA ILE A 61 -12.09 -14.34 3.67
C ILE A 61 -12.41 -15.29 4.84
N SER A 62 -11.46 -15.48 5.77
CA SER A 62 -11.65 -16.35 6.92
C SER A 62 -12.78 -15.84 7.83
N THR A 63 -12.79 -14.55 8.14
CA THR A 63 -13.83 -13.92 8.96
C THR A 63 -15.21 -14.03 8.31
N LEU A 64 -15.32 -13.72 7.02
CA LEU A 64 -16.58 -13.74 6.29
C LEU A 64 -17.23 -15.14 6.24
N PHE A 65 -16.42 -16.19 6.04
CA PHE A 65 -16.91 -17.56 5.92
C PHE A 65 -16.83 -18.35 7.22
N GLY A 66 -16.42 -17.73 8.34
CA GLY A 66 -16.27 -18.40 9.63
C GLY A 66 -15.26 -19.54 9.58
N LEU A 67 -14.20 -19.41 8.78
CA LEU A 67 -13.19 -20.46 8.61
C LEU A 67 -12.18 -20.37 9.74
N GLU A 68 -12.09 -21.41 10.55
CA GLU A 68 -11.14 -21.50 11.66
C GLU A 68 -10.14 -22.64 11.44
N GLY A 69 -8.92 -22.46 11.93
CA GLY A 69 -7.87 -23.48 11.90
C GLY A 69 -6.55 -23.01 11.29
N GLY A 70 -5.45 -23.56 11.79
CA GLY A 70 -4.09 -23.15 11.42
C GLY A 70 -3.72 -23.33 9.95
N ALA A 71 -4.45 -24.15 9.19
CA ALA A 71 -4.21 -24.38 7.77
C ALA A 71 -5.02 -23.44 6.86
N VAL A 72 -6.00 -22.71 7.37
CA VAL A 72 -6.92 -21.90 6.54
C VAL A 72 -6.18 -20.80 5.80
N GLY A 73 -5.36 -20.02 6.50
CA GLY A 73 -4.55 -18.97 5.87
C GLY A 73 -3.63 -19.52 4.78
N PHE A 74 -3.01 -20.69 5.02
CA PHE A 74 -2.15 -21.34 4.04
C PHE A 74 -2.93 -21.74 2.78
N LEU A 75 -4.12 -22.33 2.91
CA LEU A 75 -4.96 -22.75 1.77
C LEU A 75 -5.45 -21.55 0.96
N ILE A 76 -5.91 -20.49 1.64
CA ILE A 76 -6.29 -19.24 0.98
C ILE A 76 -5.09 -18.64 0.25
N GLY A 77 -3.91 -18.66 0.88
CA GLY A 77 -2.67 -18.20 0.27
C GLY A 77 -2.29 -18.97 -0.98
N LEU A 78 -2.47 -20.28 -1.01
CA LEU A 78 -2.26 -21.08 -2.23
C LEU A 78 -3.22 -20.67 -3.36
N CYS A 79 -4.49 -20.45 -3.06
CA CYS A 79 -5.46 -19.96 -4.03
C CYS A 79 -5.08 -18.57 -4.57
N LEU A 80 -4.72 -17.63 -3.68
CA LEU A 80 -4.27 -16.29 -4.06
C LEU A 80 -2.99 -16.36 -4.89
N ALA A 81 -2.02 -17.18 -4.49
CA ALA A 81 -0.77 -17.37 -5.24
C ALA A 81 -1.02 -17.93 -6.64
N ALA A 82 -1.96 -18.86 -6.81
CA ALA A 82 -2.33 -19.37 -8.11
C ALA A 82 -2.93 -18.27 -9.01
N LEU A 83 -3.85 -17.46 -8.47
CA LEU A 83 -4.48 -16.35 -9.19
C LEU A 83 -3.45 -15.28 -9.59
N VAL A 84 -2.61 -14.84 -8.65
CA VAL A 84 -1.53 -13.89 -8.89
C VAL A 84 -0.55 -14.45 -9.92
N GLY A 85 -0.16 -15.73 -9.80
CA GLY A 85 0.77 -16.41 -10.70
C GLY A 85 0.30 -16.40 -12.15
N VAL A 86 -0.97 -16.68 -12.38
CA VAL A 86 -1.57 -16.65 -13.73
C VAL A 86 -1.42 -15.25 -14.35
N VAL A 87 -1.54 -14.20 -13.58
CA VAL A 87 -1.44 -12.81 -14.09
C VAL A 87 0.01 -12.40 -14.33
N ILE A 88 0.89 -12.60 -13.34
CA ILE A 88 2.28 -12.11 -13.42
C ILE A 88 3.12 -12.83 -14.49
N ILE A 89 2.74 -14.05 -14.88
CA ILE A 89 3.36 -14.74 -16.00
C ILE A 89 3.15 -13.97 -17.32
N GLY A 90 1.98 -13.32 -17.48
CA GLY A 90 1.66 -12.52 -18.66
C GLY A 90 2.39 -11.17 -18.75
N GLY A 91 3.11 -10.77 -17.69
CA GLY A 91 3.88 -9.52 -17.62
C GLY A 91 3.03 -8.26 -17.59
N ILE A 92 3.69 -7.10 -17.76
CA ILE A 92 3.08 -5.77 -17.56
C ILE A 92 1.79 -5.53 -18.37
N LYS A 93 1.70 -6.04 -19.59
CA LYS A 93 0.49 -5.84 -20.41
C LYS A 93 -0.73 -6.52 -19.82
N ARG A 94 -0.56 -7.72 -19.25
CA ARG A 94 -1.65 -8.45 -18.60
C ARG A 94 -2.00 -7.84 -17.28
N ILE A 95 -1.00 -7.42 -16.50
CA ILE A 95 -1.20 -6.68 -15.25
C ILE A 95 -2.03 -5.43 -15.53
N ALA A 96 -1.61 -4.55 -16.45
CA ALA A 96 -2.32 -3.34 -16.80
C ALA A 96 -3.76 -3.59 -17.25
N SER A 97 -3.97 -4.58 -18.15
CA SER A 97 -5.32 -4.91 -18.64
C SER A 97 -6.28 -5.43 -17.58
N ILE A 98 -5.76 -6.02 -16.51
CA ILE A 98 -6.57 -6.50 -15.39
C ILE A 98 -6.83 -5.37 -14.41
N THR A 99 -5.80 -4.59 -14.04
CA THR A 99 -5.93 -3.49 -13.09
C THR A 99 -6.84 -2.38 -13.61
N GLU A 100 -6.77 -2.01 -14.89
CA GLU A 100 -7.64 -0.99 -15.48
C GLU A 100 -9.15 -1.30 -15.35
N LYS A 101 -9.52 -2.57 -15.19
CA LYS A 101 -10.92 -3.00 -15.01
C LYS A 101 -11.30 -3.15 -13.55
N ILE A 102 -10.41 -3.77 -12.76
CA ILE A 102 -10.67 -4.07 -11.35
C ILE A 102 -10.66 -2.80 -10.51
N VAL A 103 -9.66 -1.92 -10.69
CA VAL A 103 -9.45 -0.76 -9.82
C VAL A 103 -10.64 0.21 -9.84
N PRO A 104 -11.17 0.67 -10.99
CA PRO A 104 -12.32 1.56 -10.98
C PRO A 104 -13.58 0.93 -10.35
N PHE A 105 -13.79 -0.37 -10.56
CA PHE A 105 -14.92 -1.09 -10.00
C PHE A 105 -14.85 -1.17 -8.47
N MET A 106 -13.73 -1.64 -7.93
CA MET A 106 -13.56 -1.76 -6.47
C MET A 106 -13.56 -0.40 -5.78
N ALA A 107 -12.84 0.60 -6.35
CA ALA A 107 -12.79 1.94 -5.81
C ALA A 107 -14.18 2.62 -5.85
N GLY A 108 -14.94 2.43 -6.93
CA GLY A 108 -16.28 2.96 -7.06
C GLY A 108 -17.23 2.42 -5.98
N ILE A 109 -17.21 1.12 -5.71
CA ILE A 109 -18.01 0.50 -4.65
C ILE A 109 -17.61 1.05 -3.27
N TYR A 110 -16.30 1.10 -3.00
CA TYR A 110 -15.78 1.58 -1.72
C TYR A 110 -16.13 3.05 -1.46
N VAL A 111 -15.86 3.91 -2.43
CA VAL A 111 -16.16 5.36 -2.35
C VAL A 111 -17.67 5.59 -2.19
N PHE A 112 -18.49 4.90 -2.98
CA PHE A 112 -19.95 5.04 -2.87
C PHE A 112 -20.45 4.67 -1.47
N ALA A 113 -20.04 3.51 -0.94
CA ALA A 113 -20.44 3.08 0.39
C ALA A 113 -19.93 4.02 1.49
N SER A 114 -18.68 4.47 1.40
CA SER A 114 -18.10 5.44 2.33
C SER A 114 -18.89 6.77 2.31
N LEU A 115 -19.28 7.26 1.14
CA LEU A 115 -20.11 8.46 1.02
C LEU A 115 -21.48 8.27 1.65
N VAL A 116 -22.14 7.13 1.46
CA VAL A 116 -23.41 6.81 2.11
C VAL A 116 -23.26 6.90 3.63
N ILE A 117 -22.22 6.30 4.20
CA ILE A 117 -21.95 6.34 5.64
C ILE A 117 -21.69 7.77 6.12
N ILE A 118 -20.85 8.52 5.39
CA ILE A 118 -20.52 9.91 5.76
C ILE A 118 -21.76 10.81 5.72
N PHE A 119 -22.59 10.68 4.68
CA PHE A 119 -23.82 11.48 4.59
C PHE A 119 -24.86 11.06 5.64
N SER A 120 -24.97 9.77 5.98
CA SER A 120 -25.85 9.30 7.05
C SER A 120 -25.43 9.82 8.42
N ASN A 121 -24.14 10.06 8.63
CA ASN A 121 -23.56 10.53 9.88
C ASN A 121 -23.05 11.98 9.78
N PHE A 122 -23.64 12.80 8.89
CA PHE A 122 -23.17 14.14 8.61
C PHE A 122 -23.12 15.05 9.84
N SER A 123 -24.05 14.88 10.79
CA SER A 123 -24.09 15.62 12.05
C SER A 123 -22.89 15.39 12.98
N TYR A 124 -22.15 14.32 12.79
CA TYR A 124 -20.96 13.97 13.59
C TYR A 124 -19.64 14.42 12.98
N ILE A 125 -19.66 15.10 11.82
CA ILE A 125 -18.41 15.54 11.14
C ILE A 125 -17.60 16.48 12.02
N ASP A 126 -18.26 17.47 12.64
CA ASP A 126 -17.58 18.45 13.51
C ASP A 126 -16.92 17.76 14.71
N GLU A 127 -17.61 16.79 15.31
CA GLU A 127 -17.09 16.01 16.42
C GLU A 127 -15.91 15.13 15.98
N ALA A 128 -16.01 14.45 14.83
CA ALA A 128 -14.94 13.64 14.28
C ALA A 128 -13.68 14.46 13.98
N VAL A 129 -13.83 15.61 13.33
CA VAL A 129 -12.72 16.54 13.08
C VAL A 129 -12.14 17.06 14.40
N GLY A 130 -12.98 17.39 15.37
CA GLY A 130 -12.56 17.78 16.70
C GLY A 130 -11.74 16.69 17.41
N LEU A 131 -12.14 15.42 17.32
CA LEU A 131 -11.40 14.29 17.87
C LEU A 131 -10.03 14.11 17.19
N ILE A 132 -9.96 14.25 15.87
CA ILE A 132 -8.70 14.18 15.11
C ILE A 132 -7.74 15.28 15.58
N LEU A 133 -8.20 16.52 15.61
CA LEU A 133 -7.38 17.67 16.03
C LEU A 133 -6.98 17.56 17.51
N LYS A 134 -7.90 17.17 18.38
CA LYS A 134 -7.60 16.95 19.79
C LYS A 134 -6.58 15.83 19.97
N GLY A 135 -6.72 14.70 19.27
CA GLY A 135 -5.76 13.59 19.33
C GLY A 135 -4.37 14.00 18.84
N ALA A 136 -4.30 14.80 17.75
CA ALA A 136 -3.04 15.25 17.18
C ALA A 136 -2.29 16.28 18.07
N PHE A 137 -3.02 17.16 18.79
CA PHE A 137 -2.44 18.32 19.47
C PHE A 137 -2.64 18.33 20.99
N THR A 138 -3.11 17.24 21.59
CA THR A 138 -3.31 17.20 23.06
C THR A 138 -1.97 17.07 23.81
N PRO A 139 -1.69 17.90 24.84
CA PRO A 139 -0.46 17.84 25.63
C PRO A 139 -0.28 16.54 26.44
N MET A 140 -1.35 15.77 26.66
CA MET A 140 -1.31 14.46 27.31
C MET A 140 -0.50 13.42 26.52
N ALA A 141 -0.40 13.60 25.23
CA ALA A 141 0.60 12.97 24.40
C ALA A 141 1.96 13.64 24.65
N GLY A 142 2.49 13.71 25.83
CA GLY A 142 3.74 14.39 26.17
C GLY A 142 4.81 14.27 25.06
N ILE A 143 6.01 14.82 25.19
CA ILE A 143 7.01 14.82 24.10
C ILE A 143 7.12 13.43 23.44
N GLY A 144 6.98 12.33 24.20
CA GLY A 144 6.95 10.95 23.67
C GLY A 144 5.70 10.63 22.84
N GLY A 145 4.53 11.18 23.19
CA GLY A 145 3.29 10.97 22.45
C GLY A 145 3.26 11.71 21.11
N PHE A 146 3.69 12.97 21.06
CA PHE A 146 3.80 13.74 19.82
C PHE A 146 4.79 13.07 18.84
N MET A 147 5.96 12.70 19.32
CA MET A 147 6.96 12.00 18.50
C MET A 147 6.46 10.62 18.06
N GLY A 148 5.75 9.88 18.91
CA GLY A 148 5.15 8.60 18.56
C GLY A 148 4.10 8.74 17.45
N VAL A 149 3.17 9.69 17.57
CA VAL A 149 2.16 9.97 16.54
C VAL A 149 2.82 10.43 15.23
N LEU A 150 3.86 11.27 15.32
CA LEU A 150 4.62 11.72 14.15
C LEU A 150 5.29 10.53 13.43
N ILE A 151 5.98 9.66 14.17
CA ILE A 151 6.66 8.49 13.60
C ILE A 151 5.65 7.55 12.95
N VAL A 152 4.59 7.19 13.67
CA VAL A 152 3.54 6.31 13.12
C VAL A 152 2.85 6.96 11.92
N GLY A 153 2.59 8.26 11.97
CA GLY A 153 2.01 9.01 10.85
C GLY A 153 2.88 8.95 9.60
N PHE A 154 4.20 9.15 9.73
CA PHE A 154 5.13 9.03 8.60
C PHE A 154 5.21 7.59 8.07
N GLN A 155 5.24 6.59 8.94
CA GLN A 155 5.23 5.18 8.55
C GLN A 155 3.97 4.84 7.75
N ARG A 156 2.80 5.25 8.23
CA ARG A 156 1.51 4.99 7.54
C ARG A 156 1.39 5.78 6.24
N ALA A 157 1.86 7.02 6.17
CA ALA A 157 1.89 7.81 4.95
C ALA A 157 2.78 7.16 3.86
N ALA A 158 3.97 6.67 4.23
CA ALA A 158 4.85 5.96 3.32
C ALA A 158 4.26 4.62 2.85
N PHE A 159 3.39 4.00 3.66
CA PHE A 159 2.72 2.75 3.31
C PHE A 159 1.47 2.96 2.45
N SER A 160 0.80 4.12 2.57
CA SER A 160 -0.46 4.42 1.89
C SER A 160 -0.28 4.59 0.39
N ASN A 161 0.77 5.32 -0.04
CA ASN A 161 0.94 5.68 -1.45
C ASN A 161 2.37 5.48 -1.95
N GLU A 162 2.48 5.00 -3.18
CA GLU A 162 3.74 4.66 -3.84
C GLU A 162 4.55 5.89 -4.30
N ALA A 163 3.92 7.06 -4.42
CA ALA A 163 4.60 8.27 -4.87
C ALA A 163 5.75 8.66 -3.94
N GLY A 164 5.55 8.55 -2.61
CA GLY A 164 6.60 8.81 -1.62
C GLY A 164 7.67 7.71 -1.54
N ALA A 165 7.36 6.49 -1.96
CA ALA A 165 8.30 5.38 -1.98
C ALA A 165 9.14 5.30 -3.28
N GLY A 166 8.83 6.13 -4.29
CA GLY A 166 9.51 6.16 -5.58
C GLY A 166 9.19 4.99 -6.51
N SER A 167 8.44 3.99 -6.06
CA SER A 167 8.07 2.82 -6.85
C SER A 167 7.14 3.15 -8.02
N ALA A 168 6.27 4.16 -7.86
CA ALA A 168 5.39 4.67 -8.92
C ALA A 168 6.16 5.03 -10.21
N ALA A 169 7.36 5.60 -10.09
CA ALA A 169 8.20 5.96 -11.23
C ALA A 169 8.55 4.75 -12.12
N ILE A 170 8.55 3.53 -11.58
CA ILE A 170 8.79 2.30 -12.34
C ILE A 170 7.61 2.01 -13.29
N ALA A 171 6.37 2.24 -12.83
CA ALA A 171 5.17 2.08 -13.64
C ALA A 171 5.07 3.19 -14.69
N HIS A 172 5.23 4.45 -14.27
CA HIS A 172 5.16 5.62 -15.14
C HIS A 172 6.19 5.59 -16.27
N ALA A 173 7.37 5.00 -16.03
CA ALA A 173 8.38 4.79 -17.07
C ALA A 173 7.92 3.85 -18.19
N ALA A 174 6.93 3.00 -17.97
CA ALA A 174 6.39 2.07 -18.97
C ALA A 174 5.27 2.68 -19.83
N VAL A 175 4.79 3.86 -19.49
CA VAL A 175 3.70 4.55 -20.18
C VAL A 175 4.15 5.10 -21.53
N LYS A 176 3.28 4.99 -22.53
CA LYS A 176 3.51 5.57 -23.86
C LYS A 176 2.87 6.94 -23.95
N THR A 177 3.63 7.97 -23.72
CA THR A 177 3.19 9.38 -23.88
C THR A 177 4.08 10.15 -24.83
N ARG A 178 3.55 11.19 -25.45
CA ARG A 178 4.32 12.14 -26.26
C ARG A 178 5.05 13.17 -25.40
N TYR A 179 4.48 13.50 -24.24
CA TYR A 179 4.97 14.54 -23.34
C TYR A 179 5.12 13.96 -21.94
N SER A 180 6.33 13.89 -21.43
CA SER A 180 6.59 13.41 -20.08
C SER A 180 5.88 14.22 -18.99
N ALA A 181 5.68 15.53 -19.23
CA ALA A 181 4.93 16.40 -18.32
C ALA A 181 3.46 15.98 -18.13
N SER A 182 2.81 15.40 -19.15
CA SER A 182 1.44 14.90 -19.02
C SER A 182 1.35 13.71 -18.07
N GLU A 183 2.35 12.85 -18.10
CA GLU A 183 2.45 11.72 -17.17
C GLU A 183 2.72 12.20 -15.73
N GLY A 184 3.53 13.22 -15.55
CA GLY A 184 3.75 13.85 -14.25
C GLY A 184 2.47 14.43 -13.63
N VAL A 185 1.59 15.03 -14.45
CA VAL A 185 0.27 15.51 -13.97
C VAL A 185 -0.64 14.35 -13.56
N VAL A 186 -0.63 13.24 -14.29
CA VAL A 186 -1.38 12.03 -13.91
C VAL A 186 -0.85 11.46 -12.59
N ALA A 187 0.47 11.40 -12.42
CA ALA A 187 1.09 10.93 -11.20
C ALA A 187 0.73 11.75 -9.95
N LEU A 188 0.42 13.06 -10.10
CA LEU A 188 -0.06 13.89 -8.99
C LEU A 188 -1.47 13.54 -8.50
N LEU A 189 -2.30 12.94 -9.36
CA LEU A 189 -3.66 12.53 -8.98
C LEU A 189 -3.65 11.31 -8.07
N GLU A 190 -2.66 10.45 -8.16
CA GLU A 190 -2.56 9.22 -7.38
C GLU A 190 -2.54 9.49 -5.87
N PRO A 191 -1.59 10.26 -5.29
CA PRO A 191 -1.58 10.55 -3.86
C PRO A 191 -2.79 11.38 -3.42
N PHE A 192 -3.35 12.23 -4.29
CA PHE A 192 -4.54 13.00 -3.96
C PHE A 192 -5.76 12.09 -3.79
N ILE A 193 -6.03 11.22 -4.75
CA ILE A 193 -7.19 10.31 -4.70
C ILE A 193 -7.03 9.30 -3.57
N ASP A 194 -5.88 8.65 -3.48
CA ASP A 194 -5.64 7.62 -2.47
C ASP A 194 -5.55 8.20 -1.05
N THR A 195 -4.61 9.10 -0.82
CA THR A 195 -4.29 9.56 0.54
C THR A 195 -5.27 10.63 1.01
N VAL A 196 -5.57 11.64 0.18
CA VAL A 196 -6.43 12.74 0.62
C VAL A 196 -7.91 12.35 0.62
N LEU A 197 -8.40 11.65 -0.40
CA LEU A 197 -9.81 11.29 -0.47
C LEU A 197 -10.10 9.96 0.24
N ILE A 198 -9.55 8.85 -0.24
CA ILE A 198 -9.94 7.52 0.24
C ILE A 198 -9.53 7.28 1.70
N CYS A 199 -8.30 7.63 2.08
CA CYS A 199 -7.85 7.45 3.46
C CYS A 199 -8.64 8.34 4.43
N THR A 200 -8.98 9.59 4.05
CA THR A 200 -9.82 10.47 4.88
C THR A 200 -11.23 9.91 5.04
N MET A 201 -11.83 9.39 3.97
CA MET A 201 -13.15 8.76 4.04
C MET A 201 -13.13 7.54 4.97
N THR A 202 -12.11 6.69 4.86
CA THR A 202 -11.93 5.52 5.73
C THR A 202 -11.78 5.93 7.20
N ALA A 203 -10.96 6.94 7.47
CA ALA A 203 -10.76 7.46 8.83
C ALA A 203 -12.07 7.99 9.42
N LEU A 204 -12.86 8.75 8.67
CA LEU A 204 -14.16 9.26 9.11
C LEU A 204 -15.13 8.12 9.42
N VAL A 205 -15.22 7.11 8.56
CA VAL A 205 -16.08 5.93 8.78
C VAL A 205 -15.72 5.21 10.08
N ILE A 206 -14.43 4.98 10.35
CA ILE A 206 -13.96 4.34 11.59
C ILE A 206 -14.24 5.22 12.82
N ILE A 207 -14.05 6.54 12.71
CA ILE A 207 -14.31 7.47 13.81
C ILE A 207 -15.82 7.54 14.10
N PHE A 208 -16.67 7.63 13.09
CA PHE A 208 -18.12 7.59 13.27
C PHE A 208 -18.59 6.32 13.96
N PHE A 209 -18.07 5.17 13.55
CA PHE A 209 -18.35 3.90 14.22
C PHE A 209 -18.04 3.94 15.72
N ASN A 210 -16.97 4.63 16.11
CA ASN A 210 -16.62 4.78 17.53
C ASN A 210 -17.44 5.83 18.28
N ILE A 211 -18.04 6.82 17.57
CA ILE A 211 -18.93 7.86 18.14
C ILE A 211 -20.37 7.33 18.29
N GLU A 212 -20.83 6.50 17.38
CA GLU A 212 -22.23 6.03 17.25
C GLU A 212 -22.74 5.25 18.47
N GLY A 213 -21.86 4.81 19.34
CA GLY A 213 -22.24 4.32 20.66
C GLY A 213 -22.81 5.43 21.52
N ASN A 214 -24.09 5.75 21.36
CA ASN A 214 -24.89 6.80 22.04
C ASN A 214 -24.94 6.72 23.59
N ASN A 215 -24.04 5.98 24.19
CA ASN A 215 -23.88 5.86 25.62
C ASN A 215 -22.42 5.91 25.99
N VAL A 216 -21.93 6.98 26.52
CA VAL A 216 -20.81 7.13 27.47
C VAL A 216 -19.57 6.25 27.32
N GLN A 217 -19.60 5.18 26.52
CA GLN A 217 -18.49 4.28 26.24
C GLN A 217 -18.30 4.12 24.72
N SER A 218 -17.13 4.52 24.25
CA SER A 218 -16.66 4.22 22.90
C SER A 218 -16.73 2.72 22.61
N ILE A 219 -16.98 2.32 21.35
CA ILE A 219 -17.06 0.92 20.96
C ILE A 219 -15.69 0.24 21.13
N PHE A 220 -14.63 0.96 20.88
CA PHE A 220 -13.26 0.50 21.08
C PHE A 220 -12.36 1.59 21.66
N VAL A 221 -11.27 1.18 22.28
CA VAL A 221 -10.23 2.07 22.82
C VAL A 221 -9.08 2.13 21.84
N TYR A 222 -8.66 3.35 21.51
CA TYR A 222 -7.41 3.60 20.81
C TYR A 222 -6.24 3.31 21.77
N GLY A 223 -5.32 2.47 21.34
CA GLY A 223 -4.15 2.15 22.14
C GLY A 223 -3.72 0.70 21.94
N GLY A 224 -2.70 0.32 22.63
CA GLY A 224 -2.06 -0.97 22.47
C GLY A 224 -0.71 -0.86 21.75
N ASP A 225 -0.35 -1.84 20.96
CA ASP A 225 0.91 -1.87 20.20
C ASP A 225 0.90 -1.04 18.91
N GLY A 226 -0.16 -0.26 18.67
CA GLY A 226 -0.33 0.62 17.50
C GLY A 226 -0.87 -0.08 16.25
N SER A 227 -1.02 -1.39 16.24
CA SER A 227 -1.58 -2.16 15.12
C SER A 227 -3.02 -2.59 15.34
N ASN A 228 -3.48 -2.63 16.59
CA ASN A 228 -4.80 -3.11 16.97
C ASN A 228 -5.54 -2.13 17.91
N VAL A 229 -6.86 -2.25 17.95
CA VAL A 229 -7.74 -1.63 18.94
C VAL A 229 -8.35 -2.71 19.83
N ILE A 230 -8.82 -2.34 21.02
CA ILE A 230 -9.46 -3.27 21.94
C ILE A 230 -10.94 -2.92 22.01
N LEU A 231 -11.79 -3.88 21.65
CA LEU A 231 -13.25 -3.72 21.78
C LEU A 231 -13.65 -3.71 23.25
N ASN A 232 -14.47 -2.71 23.65
CA ASN A 232 -14.94 -2.60 25.03
C ASN A 232 -15.91 -3.70 25.43
N ALA A 233 -16.62 -4.30 24.46
CA ALA A 233 -17.64 -5.32 24.72
C ALA A 233 -17.06 -6.65 25.23
N ASN A 234 -15.91 -7.08 24.72
CA ASN A 234 -15.35 -8.42 24.98
C ASN A 234 -13.83 -8.43 25.20
N ASN A 235 -13.19 -7.26 25.27
CA ASN A 235 -11.73 -7.09 25.34
C ASN A 235 -10.96 -7.79 24.20
N GLN A 236 -11.62 -8.00 23.06
CA GLN A 236 -10.99 -8.60 21.88
C GLN A 236 -10.14 -7.57 21.16
N SER A 237 -8.92 -7.96 20.81
CA SER A 237 -8.03 -7.17 19.97
C SER A 237 -8.43 -7.32 18.50
N ILE A 238 -8.75 -6.21 17.84
CA ILE A 238 -9.14 -6.16 16.43
C ILE A 238 -8.28 -5.14 15.71
N GLY A 239 -7.87 -5.44 14.49
CA GLY A 239 -7.05 -4.53 13.70
C GLY A 239 -7.21 -4.72 12.21
N GLY A 240 -6.53 -3.88 11.45
CA GLY A 240 -6.55 -3.94 9.99
C GLY A 240 -7.94 -3.76 9.41
N VAL A 241 -8.26 -4.58 8.41
CA VAL A 241 -9.51 -4.48 7.64
C VAL A 241 -10.75 -4.95 8.41
N ASP A 242 -10.58 -5.76 9.48
CA ASP A 242 -11.72 -6.24 10.27
C ASP A 242 -12.44 -5.08 10.97
N LEU A 243 -11.68 -4.12 11.52
CA LEU A 243 -12.25 -2.91 12.11
C LEU A 243 -13.03 -2.09 11.08
N THR A 244 -12.47 -1.93 9.87
CA THR A 244 -13.15 -1.24 8.78
C THR A 244 -14.42 -1.97 8.38
N SER A 245 -14.36 -3.30 8.28
CA SER A 245 -15.52 -4.13 7.93
C SER A 245 -16.67 -3.99 8.95
N MET A 246 -16.34 -4.00 10.23
CA MET A 246 -17.31 -3.77 11.29
C MET A 246 -17.96 -2.38 11.21
N ALA A 247 -17.14 -1.36 10.93
CA ALA A 247 -17.62 0.02 10.80
C ALA A 247 -18.59 0.18 9.61
N PHE A 248 -18.33 -0.48 8.49
CA PHE A 248 -19.25 -0.46 7.34
C PHE A 248 -20.52 -1.24 7.62
N ASP A 249 -20.42 -2.40 8.24
CA ASP A 249 -21.55 -3.29 8.49
C ASP A 249 -22.53 -2.71 9.55
N SER A 250 -22.04 -1.84 10.45
CA SER A 250 -22.86 -1.14 11.43
C SER A 250 -23.90 -0.22 10.80
N VAL A 251 -23.56 0.43 9.68
CA VAL A 251 -24.46 1.37 8.96
C VAL A 251 -25.16 0.70 7.78
N LEU A 252 -24.47 -0.22 7.12
CA LEU A 252 -24.94 -0.96 5.94
C LEU A 252 -24.96 -2.46 6.23
N PRO A 253 -25.99 -2.99 6.94
CA PRO A 253 -26.06 -4.40 7.31
C PRO A 253 -25.91 -5.35 6.10
N GLY A 254 -25.01 -6.33 6.20
CA GLY A 254 -24.68 -7.26 5.12
C GLY A 254 -23.73 -6.71 4.07
N PHE A 255 -23.23 -5.48 4.22
CA PHE A 255 -22.23 -4.90 3.31
C PHE A 255 -20.86 -5.58 3.43
N SER A 256 -20.60 -6.28 4.53
CA SER A 256 -19.38 -7.06 4.76
C SER A 256 -19.03 -8.00 3.61
N TYR A 257 -20.02 -8.61 2.94
CA TYR A 257 -19.80 -9.45 1.74
C TYR A 257 -19.22 -8.67 0.57
N VAL A 258 -19.79 -7.49 0.30
CA VAL A 258 -19.36 -6.61 -0.81
C VAL A 258 -18.01 -6.00 -0.49
N LEU A 259 -17.82 -5.59 0.76
CA LEU A 259 -16.55 -5.02 1.22
C LEU A 259 -15.42 -6.05 1.17
N THR A 260 -15.66 -7.29 1.59
CA THR A 260 -14.67 -8.37 1.48
C THR A 260 -14.24 -8.59 0.03
N LEU A 261 -15.21 -8.62 -0.90
CA LEU A 261 -14.88 -8.70 -2.32
C LEU A 261 -14.01 -7.52 -2.77
N ALA A 262 -14.37 -6.30 -2.40
CA ALA A 262 -13.59 -5.11 -2.73
C ALA A 262 -12.17 -5.19 -2.15
N ILE A 263 -12.01 -5.56 -0.87
CA ILE A 263 -10.71 -5.70 -0.20
C ILE A 263 -9.84 -6.78 -0.87
N VAL A 264 -10.41 -7.93 -1.21
CA VAL A 264 -9.69 -8.99 -1.93
C VAL A 264 -9.22 -8.50 -3.30
N LEU A 265 -10.05 -7.73 -4.01
CA LEU A 265 -9.67 -7.14 -5.29
C LEU A 265 -8.59 -6.04 -5.11
N PHE A 266 -8.65 -5.22 -4.04
CA PHE A 266 -7.58 -4.27 -3.69
C PHE A 266 -6.26 -4.99 -3.43
N ALA A 267 -6.28 -6.01 -2.58
CA ALA A 267 -5.10 -6.80 -2.27
C ALA A 267 -4.51 -7.45 -3.53
N PHE A 268 -5.38 -8.03 -4.36
CA PHE A 268 -4.98 -8.67 -5.62
C PHE A 268 -4.34 -7.67 -6.60
N SER A 269 -4.97 -6.50 -6.82
CA SER A 269 -4.44 -5.47 -7.72
C SER A 269 -3.09 -4.94 -7.25
N THR A 270 -2.93 -4.74 -5.94
CA THR A 270 -1.67 -4.32 -5.33
C THR A 270 -0.57 -5.37 -5.50
N MET A 271 -0.87 -6.64 -5.22
CA MET A 271 0.10 -7.74 -5.41
C MET A 271 0.59 -7.83 -6.86
N ILE A 272 -0.30 -7.78 -7.85
CA ILE A 272 0.12 -7.89 -9.26
C ILE A 272 0.91 -6.66 -9.72
N SER A 273 0.61 -5.46 -9.23
CA SER A 273 1.37 -4.24 -9.52
C SER A 273 2.76 -4.26 -8.88
N TRP A 274 2.86 -4.57 -7.61
CA TRP A 274 4.12 -4.68 -6.89
C TRP A 274 5.03 -5.80 -7.41
N SER A 275 4.44 -6.87 -7.95
CA SER A 275 5.21 -7.90 -8.64
C SER A 275 6.01 -7.34 -9.82
N TYR A 276 5.49 -6.32 -10.50
CA TYR A 276 6.20 -5.65 -11.58
C TYR A 276 7.34 -4.76 -11.05
N TYR A 277 7.10 -3.97 -10.01
CA TYR A 277 8.11 -3.07 -9.44
C TYR A 277 9.31 -3.85 -8.90
N GLY A 278 9.05 -4.86 -8.09
CA GLY A 278 10.10 -5.71 -7.56
C GLY A 278 10.83 -6.50 -8.65
N LEU A 279 10.13 -6.96 -9.70
CA LEU A 279 10.77 -7.63 -10.84
C LEU A 279 11.70 -6.70 -11.61
N GLN A 280 11.35 -5.43 -11.80
CA GLN A 280 12.23 -4.46 -12.46
C GLN A 280 13.49 -4.20 -11.64
N SER A 281 13.34 -4.04 -10.31
CA SER A 281 14.44 -3.89 -9.38
C SER A 281 15.30 -5.15 -9.29
N TRP A 282 14.69 -6.33 -9.29
CA TRP A 282 15.40 -7.61 -9.36
C TRP A 282 16.24 -7.77 -10.64
N LYS A 283 15.69 -7.36 -11.79
CA LYS A 283 16.40 -7.37 -13.07
C LYS A 283 17.56 -6.38 -13.11
N PHE A 284 17.46 -5.29 -12.37
CA PHE A 284 18.57 -4.34 -12.21
C PHE A 284 19.73 -4.98 -11.42
N LEU A 285 19.42 -5.74 -10.34
CA LEU A 285 20.40 -6.37 -9.46
C LEU A 285 21.05 -7.62 -10.09
N PHE A 286 20.23 -8.52 -10.66
CA PHE A 286 20.63 -9.86 -11.06
C PHE A 286 20.62 -10.09 -12.57
N GLY A 287 20.32 -9.05 -13.34
CA GLY A 287 20.27 -9.12 -14.79
C GLY A 287 18.93 -9.56 -15.37
N LYS A 288 18.84 -9.50 -16.71
CA LYS A 288 17.59 -9.65 -17.47
C LYS A 288 17.35 -11.10 -17.96
N GLY A 289 17.98 -12.07 -17.35
CA GLY A 289 17.88 -13.48 -17.73
C GLY A 289 16.50 -14.09 -17.42
N LYS A 290 16.07 -15.08 -18.22
CA LYS A 290 14.81 -15.81 -17.97
C LYS A 290 14.81 -16.53 -16.62
N THR A 291 15.96 -17.05 -16.20
CA THR A 291 16.14 -17.72 -14.92
C THR A 291 15.94 -16.75 -13.74
N ALA A 292 16.53 -15.54 -13.81
CA ALA A 292 16.34 -14.51 -12.79
C ALA A 292 14.87 -14.08 -12.69
N ASP A 293 14.18 -13.92 -13.84
CA ASP A 293 12.74 -13.62 -13.90
C ASP A 293 11.90 -14.71 -13.21
N LEU A 294 12.21 -15.98 -13.48
CA LEU A 294 11.49 -17.11 -12.91
C LEU A 294 11.72 -17.23 -11.39
N ILE A 295 12.97 -17.10 -10.94
CA ILE A 295 13.31 -17.14 -9.52
C ILE A 295 12.56 -16.07 -8.74
N TYR A 296 12.56 -14.82 -9.24
CA TYR A 296 11.80 -13.75 -8.60
C TYR A 296 10.31 -14.09 -8.47
N LYS A 297 9.68 -14.55 -9.55
CA LYS A 297 8.26 -14.91 -9.55
C LYS A 297 7.93 -16.02 -8.57
N ILE A 298 8.77 -17.05 -8.50
CA ILE A 298 8.59 -18.14 -7.52
C ILE A 298 8.69 -17.58 -6.08
N LEU A 299 9.72 -16.80 -5.79
CA LEU A 299 9.88 -16.17 -4.47
C LEU A 299 8.68 -15.29 -4.14
N PHE A 300 8.20 -14.48 -5.11
CA PHE A 300 7.04 -13.63 -4.92
C PHE A 300 5.80 -14.44 -4.54
N LEU A 301 5.52 -15.54 -5.23
CA LEU A 301 4.38 -16.41 -4.94
C LEU A 301 4.53 -17.14 -3.59
N LEU A 302 5.75 -17.49 -3.18
CA LEU A 302 5.99 -18.02 -1.84
C LEU A 302 5.64 -17.00 -0.75
N PHE A 303 5.98 -15.72 -0.94
CA PHE A 303 5.62 -14.66 0.00
C PHE A 303 4.12 -14.39 0.06
N VAL A 304 3.35 -14.62 -1.01
CA VAL A 304 1.88 -14.62 -0.95
C VAL A 304 1.38 -15.66 0.05
N VAL A 305 1.90 -16.88 -0.02
CA VAL A 305 1.49 -17.98 0.86
C VAL A 305 1.96 -17.76 2.30
N ILE A 306 3.20 -17.32 2.48
CA ILE A 306 3.75 -17.01 3.81
C ILE A 306 2.95 -15.88 4.48
N GLY A 307 2.67 -14.80 3.75
CA GLY A 307 1.94 -13.64 4.25
C GLY A 307 0.53 -13.99 4.71
N SER A 308 -0.20 -14.79 3.94
CA SER A 308 -1.55 -15.22 4.28
C SER A 308 -1.63 -16.14 5.51
N ALA A 309 -0.55 -16.86 5.84
CA ALA A 309 -0.45 -17.75 6.99
C ALA A 309 0.19 -17.09 8.22
N ALA A 310 0.87 -15.96 8.06
CA ALA A 310 1.60 -15.27 9.12
C ALA A 310 0.66 -14.40 9.97
N THR A 311 1.13 -13.99 11.16
CA THR A 311 0.43 -13.01 12.00
C THR A 311 0.54 -11.60 11.42
N LEU A 312 -0.51 -10.78 11.61
CA LEU A 312 -0.53 -9.39 11.14
C LEU A 312 0.67 -8.58 11.65
N ASP A 313 1.01 -8.72 12.93
CA ASP A 313 2.14 -8.01 13.54
C ASP A 313 3.48 -8.34 12.85
N ALA A 314 3.75 -9.63 12.59
CA ALA A 314 4.97 -10.03 11.91
C ALA A 314 5.05 -9.48 10.49
N VAL A 315 3.93 -9.48 9.77
CA VAL A 315 3.84 -8.97 8.40
C VAL A 315 3.99 -7.45 8.36
N ILE A 316 3.37 -6.72 9.30
CA ILE A 316 3.52 -5.25 9.40
C ILE A 316 4.96 -4.88 9.70
N LYS A 317 5.59 -5.49 10.71
CA LYS A 317 6.99 -5.19 11.07
C LYS A 317 7.96 -5.42 9.92
N PHE A 318 7.79 -6.52 9.19
CA PHE A 318 8.58 -6.79 7.99
C PHE A 318 8.34 -5.75 6.89
N SER A 319 7.09 -5.43 6.63
CA SER A 319 6.69 -4.47 5.59
C SER A 319 7.18 -3.07 5.89
N ASP A 320 7.01 -2.60 7.13
CA ASP A 320 7.47 -1.29 7.59
C ASP A 320 8.99 -1.16 7.47
N ALA A 321 9.74 -2.20 7.87
CA ALA A 321 11.18 -2.18 7.75
C ALA A 321 11.64 -1.99 6.29
N MET A 322 10.98 -2.61 5.33
CA MET A 322 11.34 -2.50 3.93
C MET A 322 10.86 -1.19 3.29
N ILE A 323 9.62 -0.76 3.55
CA ILE A 323 9.03 0.44 2.95
C ILE A 323 9.62 1.72 3.54
N CYS A 324 9.79 1.81 4.85
CA CYS A 324 10.37 3.00 5.47
C CYS A 324 11.82 3.24 5.04
N LEU A 325 12.60 2.18 4.86
CA LEU A 325 13.95 2.28 4.31
C LEU A 325 13.93 2.70 2.83
N LEU A 326 12.97 2.21 2.05
CA LEU A 326 12.79 2.61 0.66
C LEU A 326 12.45 4.11 0.57
N TYR A 327 11.50 4.59 1.38
CA TYR A 327 11.12 5.99 1.46
C TYR A 327 12.30 6.91 1.82
N THR A 328 13.12 6.53 2.80
CA THR A 328 14.28 7.33 3.20
C THR A 328 15.35 7.42 2.11
N SER A 329 15.49 6.39 1.28
CA SER A 329 16.40 6.43 0.13
C SER A 329 15.90 7.33 -1.00
N ASP A 330 14.59 7.46 -1.19
CA ASP A 330 13.96 8.30 -2.21
C ASP A 330 13.89 9.78 -1.78
N ALA A 331 13.59 10.06 -0.51
CA ALA A 331 13.56 11.42 0.04
C ALA A 331 14.92 12.15 -0.07
N ALA A 332 16.02 11.41 -0.12
CA ALA A 332 17.34 11.98 -0.39
C ALA A 332 17.46 12.49 -1.84
N ASP A 333 16.65 11.99 -2.75
CA ASP A 333 16.67 12.33 -4.18
C ASP A 333 15.77 13.53 -4.53
N GLU A 334 14.64 13.71 -3.85
CA GLU A 334 13.74 14.85 -4.10
C GLU A 334 14.44 16.19 -3.94
N ARG A 335 15.43 16.29 -3.04
CA ARG A 335 16.25 17.50 -2.88
C ARG A 335 17.17 17.76 -4.08
N SER A 336 17.60 16.71 -4.78
CA SER A 336 18.47 16.85 -5.96
C SER A 336 17.68 17.11 -7.24
N SER A 337 16.45 16.58 -7.34
CA SER A 337 15.60 16.76 -8.52
C SER A 337 14.95 18.14 -8.61
N VAL A 338 14.72 18.83 -7.48
CA VAL A 338 14.20 20.21 -7.45
C VAL A 338 15.20 21.20 -8.03
N ASP A 339 16.51 20.98 -7.86
CA ASP A 339 17.55 21.82 -8.47
C ASP A 339 17.76 21.55 -9.98
N LEU A 340 17.36 20.37 -10.46
CA LEU A 340 17.46 19.99 -11.88
C LEU A 340 16.26 20.44 -12.73
N GLY A 341 15.13 20.79 -12.09
CA GLY A 341 13.90 21.27 -12.76
C GLY A 341 14.03 22.62 -13.48
N GLY A 342 15.17 23.30 -13.38
CA GLY A 342 15.46 24.55 -14.07
C GLY A 342 16.23 24.41 -15.39
N ARG A 343 16.74 23.24 -15.72
CA ARG A 343 17.45 23.02 -16.99
C ARG A 343 16.87 21.81 -17.72
N ARG A 344 16.33 22.10 -18.89
CA ARG A 344 15.83 21.10 -19.85
C ARG A 344 16.92 20.03 -20.10
N ILE A 345 16.56 18.78 -19.90
CA ILE A 345 17.21 17.64 -20.55
C ILE A 345 16.26 17.12 -21.62
#